data_bea2be9f042b7c38b9e5e8aeb5e31bf7
#
_entry.id   bea2be9f042b7c38b9e5e8aeb5e31bf7
#
_cell.length_a   1.000
_cell.length_b   1.000
_cell.length_c   1.000
_cell.angle_alpha   90.00
_cell.angle_beta   90.00
_cell.angle_gamma   90.00
#
_symmetry.space_group_name_H-M   'P 1'
#
loop_
_entity.id
_entity.type
_entity.pdbx_description
1 polymer ?
#
loop_
_entity_poly.entity_id
_entity_poly.type
_entity_poly.pdbx_seq_one_letter_code
_entity_poly.pdbx_strand_id
1 'polypeptide(L)'
;MKKIRRFLGIILSMFLLINLRVNVMAQENNQEVLLTEEMALNLASNYAAIFTDKELVPCNPTKLYETDGQAIGYIIELYYRGAPYGYLVFDNNVEGLLAEISLNNDGDTPQEELLEKFPSKVREKKRMEKVYKLDTAIYGIATDNYNEFITNYNDVVEVSN
;
A
#
# COMPACT_ATOMS: atom_id res chain seq x y z
N MET A 1 -13.94 38.22 3.50
CA MET A 1 -14.75 37.30 2.70
C MET A 1 -14.30 37.10 1.24
N LYS A 2 -13.80 38.10 0.51
CA LYS A 2 -13.33 37.93 -0.89
C LYS A 2 -12.07 37.06 -1.06
N LYS A 3 -11.16 37.02 -0.10
CA LYS A 3 -9.91 36.20 -0.15
C LYS A 3 -10.19 34.68 -0.03
N ILE A 4 -11.14 34.28 0.81
CA ILE A 4 -11.49 32.86 1.04
C ILE A 4 -12.13 32.26 -0.22
N ARG A 5 -12.98 33.01 -0.92
CA ARG A 5 -13.60 32.55 -2.17
C ARG A 5 -12.60 32.33 -3.31
N ARG A 6 -11.50 33.11 -3.38
CA ARG A 6 -10.43 32.90 -4.36
C ARG A 6 -9.59 31.69 -4.05
N PHE A 7 -9.34 31.41 -2.77
CA PHE A 7 -8.58 30.22 -2.33
C PHE A 7 -9.36 28.93 -2.59
N LEU A 8 -10.66 28.91 -2.32
CA LEU A 8 -11.54 27.78 -2.59
C LEU A 8 -11.62 27.46 -4.11
N GLY A 9 -11.65 28.49 -4.96
CA GLY A 9 -11.65 28.34 -6.42
C GLY A 9 -10.37 27.71 -6.98
N ILE A 10 -9.20 28.04 -6.38
CA ILE A 10 -7.90 27.51 -6.81
C ILE A 10 -7.78 26.03 -6.39
N ILE A 11 -8.21 25.67 -5.19
CA ILE A 11 -8.20 24.27 -4.72
C ILE A 11 -9.14 23.42 -5.58
N LEU A 12 -10.34 23.91 -5.87
CA LEU A 12 -11.31 23.20 -6.70
C LEU A 12 -10.82 23.00 -8.14
N SER A 13 -10.13 24.01 -8.72
CA SER A 13 -9.56 23.90 -10.05
C SER A 13 -8.36 22.96 -10.12
N MET A 14 -7.53 22.89 -9.07
CA MET A 14 -6.46 21.90 -8.97
C MET A 14 -6.99 20.47 -8.85
N PHE A 15 -8.05 20.27 -8.07
CA PHE A 15 -8.72 18.95 -7.97
C PHE A 15 -9.31 18.51 -9.31
N LEU A 16 -9.91 19.43 -10.08
CA LEU A 16 -10.44 19.14 -11.42
C LEU A 16 -9.34 18.80 -12.43
N LEU A 17 -8.19 19.49 -12.35
CA LEU A 17 -7.06 19.25 -13.25
C LEU A 17 -6.34 17.92 -12.96
N ILE A 18 -6.28 17.51 -11.69
CA ILE A 18 -5.72 16.21 -11.30
C ILE A 18 -6.63 15.08 -11.81
N ASN A 19 -7.93 15.18 -11.61
CA ASN A 19 -8.90 14.19 -12.10
C ASN A 19 -8.97 14.13 -13.63
N LEU A 20 -8.81 15.26 -14.35
CA LEU A 20 -8.76 15.27 -15.81
C LEU A 20 -7.49 14.58 -16.36
N ARG A 21 -6.34 14.72 -15.70
CA ARG A 21 -5.13 14.04 -16.15
C ARG A 21 -5.18 12.52 -15.91
N VAL A 22 -5.77 12.08 -14.82
CA VAL A 22 -5.95 10.65 -14.54
C VAL A 22 -6.94 10.02 -15.53
N ASN A 23 -8.06 10.70 -15.82
CA ASN A 23 -9.05 10.19 -16.78
C ASN A 23 -8.57 10.21 -18.25
N VAL A 24 -7.71 11.15 -18.65
CA VAL A 24 -7.18 11.20 -20.04
C VAL A 24 -6.15 10.08 -20.27
N MET A 25 -5.40 9.66 -19.25
CA MET A 25 -4.50 8.49 -19.35
C MET A 25 -5.24 7.16 -19.32
N ALA A 26 -6.43 7.09 -18.69
CA ALA A 26 -7.23 5.86 -18.60
C ALA A 26 -8.03 5.55 -19.89
N GLN A 27 -8.15 6.49 -20.81
CA GLN A 27 -9.00 6.32 -22.00
C GLN A 27 -8.27 5.85 -23.28
N GLU A 28 -6.94 5.81 -23.29
CA GLU A 28 -6.21 5.48 -24.53
C GLU A 28 -5.62 4.07 -24.63
N ASN A 29 -5.61 3.29 -23.54
CA ASN A 29 -5.23 1.86 -23.64
C ASN A 29 -5.95 1.07 -22.55
N ASN A 30 -6.70 0.04 -22.94
CA ASN A 30 -7.19 -1.03 -22.05
C ASN A 30 -6.05 -1.92 -21.50
N GLN A 31 -4.88 -1.38 -21.27
CA GLN A 31 -3.87 -1.99 -20.44
C GLN A 31 -4.10 -1.47 -19.03
N GLU A 32 -4.53 -2.35 -18.12
CA GLU A 32 -4.43 -2.09 -16.69
C GLU A 32 -3.00 -1.59 -16.42
N VAL A 33 -2.89 -0.30 -16.09
CA VAL A 33 -1.60 0.27 -15.71
C VAL A 33 -1.28 -0.27 -14.33
N LEU A 34 -0.57 -1.40 -14.30
CA LEU A 34 -0.07 -1.95 -13.06
C LEU A 34 0.82 -0.91 -12.38
N LEU A 35 0.54 -0.67 -11.11
CA LEU A 35 1.33 0.22 -10.27
C LEU A 35 2.79 -0.27 -10.26
N THR A 36 3.72 0.59 -10.67
CA THR A 36 5.15 0.30 -10.54
C THR A 36 5.65 0.75 -9.16
N GLU A 37 6.80 0.22 -8.75
CA GLU A 37 7.46 0.60 -7.51
C GLU A 37 7.73 2.12 -7.43
N GLU A 38 8.24 2.72 -8.50
CA GLU A 38 8.48 4.16 -8.58
C GLU A 38 7.18 4.96 -8.45
N MET A 39 6.10 4.51 -9.09
CA MET A 39 4.78 5.15 -8.98
C MET A 39 4.26 5.05 -7.54
N ALA A 40 4.42 3.90 -6.89
CA ALA A 40 4.00 3.69 -5.51
C ALA A 40 4.74 4.61 -4.53
N LEU A 41 6.06 4.76 -4.67
CA LEU A 41 6.86 5.68 -3.87
C LEU A 41 6.45 7.15 -4.06
N ASN A 42 6.21 7.55 -5.31
CA ASN A 42 5.77 8.91 -5.64
C ASN A 42 4.35 9.19 -5.07
N LEU A 43 3.43 8.22 -5.18
CA LEU A 43 2.10 8.33 -4.58
C LEU A 43 2.21 8.42 -3.06
N ALA A 44 3.06 7.60 -2.43
CA ALA A 44 3.27 7.62 -1.00
C ALA A 44 3.73 8.98 -0.49
N SER A 45 4.65 9.65 -1.19
CA SER A 45 5.07 11.01 -0.87
C SER A 45 3.89 12.00 -0.90
N ASN A 46 3.04 11.90 -1.92
CA ASN A 46 1.90 12.79 -2.10
C ASN A 46 0.82 12.56 -1.03
N TYR A 47 0.49 11.30 -0.76
CA TYR A 47 -0.49 10.96 0.27
C TYR A 47 0.02 11.32 1.67
N ALA A 48 1.29 11.03 1.99
CA ALA A 48 1.88 11.41 3.28
C ALA A 48 1.72 12.91 3.56
N ALA A 49 1.96 13.77 2.57
CA ALA A 49 1.81 15.22 2.68
C ALA A 49 0.35 15.69 2.90
N ILE A 50 -0.64 14.86 2.56
CA ILE A 50 -2.06 15.15 2.82
C ILE A 50 -2.44 14.85 4.27
N PHE A 51 -1.90 13.78 4.84
CA PHE A 51 -2.33 13.28 6.15
C PHE A 51 -1.52 13.80 7.34
N THR A 52 -0.34 14.39 7.09
CA THR A 52 0.50 14.95 8.16
C THR A 52 1.35 16.13 7.68
N ASP A 53 1.64 17.06 8.58
CA ASP A 53 2.58 18.17 8.33
C ASP A 53 4.05 17.72 8.46
N LYS A 54 4.31 16.47 8.82
CA LYS A 54 5.66 15.94 8.91
C LYS A 54 6.20 15.59 7.52
N GLU A 55 7.47 15.92 7.31
CA GLU A 55 8.19 15.48 6.10
C GLU A 55 8.55 14.01 6.24
N LEU A 56 7.67 13.14 5.69
CA LEU A 56 7.88 11.70 5.68
C LEU A 56 8.64 11.27 4.43
N VAL A 57 9.52 10.29 4.61
CA VAL A 57 10.32 9.70 3.54
C VAL A 57 9.78 8.30 3.24
N PRO A 58 9.13 8.08 2.09
CA PRO A 58 8.72 6.75 1.65
C PRO A 58 9.94 5.91 1.26
N CYS A 59 9.95 4.65 1.69
CA CYS A 59 11.02 3.70 1.37
C CYS A 59 10.53 2.25 1.46
N ASN A 60 11.43 1.31 1.21
CA ASN A 60 11.24 -0.14 1.37
C ASN A 60 9.94 -0.66 0.72
N PRO A 61 9.73 -0.49 -0.59
CA PRO A 61 8.54 -0.97 -1.25
C PRO A 61 8.48 -2.50 -1.23
N THR A 62 7.46 -3.05 -0.59
CA THR A 62 7.18 -4.48 -0.56
C THR A 62 6.02 -4.79 -1.49
N LYS A 63 6.21 -5.71 -2.46
CA LYS A 63 5.14 -6.13 -3.36
C LYS A 63 4.02 -6.84 -2.63
N LEU A 64 2.80 -6.50 -2.99
CA LEU A 64 1.57 -7.12 -2.53
C LEU A 64 0.99 -8.02 -3.62
N TYR A 65 0.54 -9.21 -3.24
CA TYR A 65 0.03 -10.23 -4.16
C TYR A 65 -1.38 -10.67 -3.78
N GLU A 66 -2.16 -11.10 -4.78
CA GLU A 66 -3.34 -11.94 -4.57
C GLU A 66 -2.95 -13.41 -4.35
N THR A 67 -3.90 -14.20 -3.90
CA THR A 67 -3.70 -15.63 -3.58
C THR A 67 -3.34 -16.48 -4.80
N ASP A 68 -3.69 -16.04 -6.01
CA ASP A 68 -3.28 -16.63 -7.28
C ASP A 68 -1.84 -16.29 -7.68
N GLY A 69 -1.19 -15.40 -6.91
CA GLY A 69 0.19 -14.95 -7.12
C GLY A 69 0.34 -13.77 -8.06
N GLN A 70 -0.76 -13.14 -8.52
CA GLN A 70 -0.72 -11.90 -9.27
C GLN A 70 -0.30 -10.75 -8.37
N ALA A 71 0.64 -9.91 -8.82
CA ALA A 71 1.01 -8.69 -8.09
C ALA A 71 -0.09 -7.64 -8.25
N ILE A 72 -0.61 -7.12 -7.14
CA ILE A 72 -1.71 -6.15 -7.11
C ILE A 72 -1.32 -4.79 -6.56
N GLY A 73 -0.14 -4.65 -5.96
CA GLY A 73 0.24 -3.37 -5.38
C GLY A 73 1.51 -3.40 -4.56
N TYR A 74 1.59 -2.48 -3.61
CA TYR A 74 2.76 -2.29 -2.76
C TYR A 74 2.38 -1.84 -1.35
N ILE A 75 3.15 -2.31 -0.37
CA ILE A 75 3.25 -1.74 0.97
C ILE A 75 4.49 -0.83 0.97
N ILE A 76 4.33 0.43 1.38
CA ILE A 76 5.39 1.44 1.42
C ILE A 76 5.59 1.90 2.86
N GLU A 77 6.77 1.70 3.40
CA GLU A 77 7.14 2.23 4.71
C GLU A 77 7.34 3.75 4.65
N LEU A 78 7.01 4.41 5.75
CA LEU A 78 7.19 5.84 5.94
C LEU A 78 8.14 6.11 7.11
N TYR A 79 9.16 6.89 6.88
CA TYR A 79 10.13 7.29 7.90
C TYR A 79 10.04 8.77 8.21
N TYR A 80 10.16 9.11 9.48
CA TYR A 80 10.31 10.48 9.96
C TYR A 80 11.62 10.64 10.69
N ARG A 81 12.51 11.52 10.21
CA ARG A 81 13.83 11.79 10.79
C ARG A 81 14.67 10.51 10.99
N GLY A 82 14.56 9.57 10.07
CA GLY A 82 15.29 8.30 10.08
C GLY A 82 14.73 7.21 10.99
N ALA A 83 13.58 7.43 11.63
CA ALA A 83 12.86 6.42 12.40
C ALA A 83 11.57 5.97 11.68
N PRO A 84 11.15 4.72 11.80
CA PRO A 84 9.86 4.25 11.30
C PRO A 84 8.72 5.11 11.87
N TYR A 85 7.73 5.42 11.03
CA TYR A 85 6.61 6.28 11.41
C TYR A 85 5.25 5.70 11.02
N GLY A 86 5.22 4.80 10.07
CA GLY A 86 4.01 4.19 9.57
C GLY A 86 4.18 3.60 8.19
N TYR A 87 3.05 3.29 7.55
CA TYR A 87 3.04 2.74 6.20
C TYR A 87 1.80 3.13 5.40
N LEU A 88 1.88 2.92 4.08
CA LEU A 88 0.77 2.99 3.14
C LEU A 88 0.67 1.68 2.37
N VAL A 89 -0.56 1.24 2.11
CA VAL A 89 -0.82 0.10 1.22
C VAL A 89 -1.53 0.60 -0.02
N PHE A 90 -0.94 0.34 -1.17
CA PHE A 90 -1.53 0.57 -2.48
C PHE A 90 -1.97 -0.74 -3.10
N ASP A 91 -3.17 -0.73 -3.69
CA ASP A 91 -3.78 -1.90 -4.31
C ASP A 91 -4.50 -1.46 -5.60
N ASN A 92 -4.14 -2.08 -6.72
CA ASN A 92 -4.73 -1.78 -8.04
C ASN A 92 -6.23 -2.05 -8.11
N ASN A 93 -6.76 -2.92 -7.24
CA ASN A 93 -8.17 -3.28 -7.19
C ASN A 93 -9.01 -2.27 -6.40
N VAL A 94 -8.38 -1.27 -5.77
CA VAL A 94 -9.06 -0.24 -4.97
C VAL A 94 -9.16 1.05 -5.78
N GLU A 95 -10.35 1.64 -5.83
CA GLU A 95 -10.55 2.94 -6.46
C GLU A 95 -9.66 3.99 -5.77
N GLY A 96 -8.86 4.71 -6.56
CA GLY A 96 -7.89 5.67 -6.05
C GLY A 96 -6.58 5.05 -5.54
N LEU A 97 -6.41 3.74 -5.67
CA LEU A 97 -5.22 2.95 -5.35
C LEU A 97 -4.86 2.83 -3.86
N LEU A 98 -5.19 3.79 -3.01
CA LEU A 98 -4.86 3.76 -1.57
C LEU A 98 -5.84 2.85 -0.83
N ALA A 99 -5.35 1.69 -0.40
CA ALA A 99 -6.14 0.70 0.34
C ALA A 99 -6.08 0.93 1.86
N GLU A 100 -4.90 1.33 2.38
CA GLU A 100 -4.69 1.49 3.81
C GLU A 100 -3.64 2.57 4.10
N ILE A 101 -3.79 3.25 5.22
CA ILE A 101 -2.80 4.15 5.80
C ILE A 101 -2.72 3.92 7.30
N SER A 102 -1.51 3.76 7.82
CA SER A 102 -1.21 3.69 9.25
C SER A 102 -0.09 4.65 9.58
N LEU A 103 -0.33 5.57 10.52
CA LEU A 103 0.65 6.56 10.93
C LEU A 103 0.76 6.56 12.46
N ASN A 104 1.94 6.91 12.99
CA ASN A 104 2.26 6.93 14.42
C ASN A 104 2.19 5.56 15.13
N ASN A 105 2.43 4.47 14.41
CA ASN A 105 2.35 3.10 14.93
C ASN A 105 3.71 2.43 15.14
N ASP A 106 4.76 3.19 15.41
CA ASP A 106 6.16 2.75 15.50
C ASP A 106 6.70 2.13 14.18
N GLY A 107 5.92 2.19 13.12
CA GLY A 107 6.31 1.82 11.76
C GLY A 107 6.02 0.37 11.37
N ASP A 108 5.51 -0.47 12.27
CA ASP A 108 5.27 -1.88 11.98
C ASP A 108 4.33 -2.06 10.80
N THR A 109 4.86 -2.61 9.71
CA THR A 109 4.09 -2.99 8.52
C THR A 109 3.43 -4.35 8.74
N PRO A 110 2.39 -4.70 7.96
CA PRO A 110 1.82 -6.04 7.97
C PRO A 110 2.87 -7.14 7.77
N GLN A 111 3.91 -6.87 6.99
CA GLN A 111 5.01 -7.80 6.78
C GLN A 111 5.85 -7.98 8.04
N GLU A 112 6.20 -6.90 8.73
CA GLU A 112 6.99 -6.96 9.97
C GLU A 112 6.22 -7.68 11.07
N GLU A 113 4.93 -7.41 11.21
CA GLU A 113 4.06 -8.16 12.12
C GLU A 113 4.07 -9.67 11.86
N LEU A 114 4.01 -10.08 10.58
CA LEU A 114 4.10 -11.49 10.20
C LEU A 114 5.47 -12.09 10.54
N LEU A 115 6.55 -11.33 10.34
CA LEU A 115 7.91 -11.73 10.64
C LEU A 115 8.13 -11.92 12.14
N GLU A 116 7.62 -11.02 12.95
CA GLU A 116 7.75 -11.07 14.40
C GLU A 116 6.97 -12.24 15.00
N LYS A 117 5.74 -12.44 14.54
CA LYS A 117 4.86 -13.51 15.06
C LYS A 117 5.32 -14.91 14.67
N PHE A 118 5.99 -15.07 13.51
CA PHE A 118 6.36 -16.39 12.96
C PHE A 118 7.84 -16.54 12.59
N PRO A 119 8.79 -16.19 13.49
CA PRO A 119 10.21 -16.16 13.15
C PRO A 119 10.78 -17.52 12.73
N SER A 120 10.20 -18.64 13.15
CA SER A 120 10.67 -19.99 12.80
C SER A 120 10.20 -20.45 11.41
N LYS A 121 8.96 -20.09 11.02
CA LYS A 121 8.39 -20.43 9.72
C LYS A 121 8.93 -19.54 8.60
N VAL A 122 9.37 -18.36 9.00
CA VAL A 122 9.91 -17.32 8.14
C VAL A 122 11.39 -17.55 7.79
N ARG A 123 12.14 -18.25 8.64
CA ARG A 123 13.57 -18.55 8.44
C ARG A 123 13.87 -19.48 7.27
N GLU A 124 12.91 -20.19 6.73
CA GLU A 124 13.04 -20.93 5.48
C GLU A 124 12.96 -19.97 4.27
N LYS A 125 13.99 -19.21 4.15
CA LYS A 125 14.39 -18.06 3.33
C LYS A 125 13.74 -17.84 1.93
N LYS A 126 13.04 -18.78 1.34
CA LYS A 126 12.49 -18.65 -0.03
C LYS A 126 11.02 -18.20 -0.10
N ARG A 127 10.30 -18.19 1.03
CA ARG A 127 8.85 -17.94 1.06
C ARG A 127 8.45 -16.57 1.57
N MET A 128 9.39 -15.83 2.17
CA MET A 128 9.14 -14.49 2.71
C MET A 128 9.11 -13.36 1.69
N GLU A 129 9.35 -13.68 0.43
CA GLU A 129 9.41 -12.66 -0.61
C GLU A 129 8.01 -12.16 -1.03
N LYS A 130 6.94 -12.83 -0.56
CA LYS A 130 5.58 -12.49 -0.99
C LYS A 130 4.65 -12.29 0.19
N VAL A 131 4.13 -11.07 0.29
CA VAL A 131 3.00 -10.75 1.16
C VAL A 131 1.73 -10.82 0.32
N TYR A 132 0.76 -11.58 0.80
CA TYR A 132 -0.53 -11.76 0.13
C TYR A 132 -1.60 -10.95 0.85
N LYS A 133 -2.45 -10.29 0.08
CA LYS A 133 -3.67 -9.69 0.58
C LYS A 133 -4.79 -10.71 0.51
N LEU A 134 -5.35 -11.07 1.65
CA LEU A 134 -6.42 -12.06 1.76
C LEU A 134 -7.80 -11.40 1.86
N ASP A 135 -7.85 -10.23 2.52
CA ASP A 135 -9.04 -9.39 2.66
C ASP A 135 -8.62 -7.97 3.07
N THR A 136 -9.57 -7.09 3.37
CA THR A 136 -9.30 -5.75 3.89
C THR A 136 -8.50 -5.84 5.19
N ALA A 137 -7.30 -5.26 5.21
CA ALA A 137 -6.36 -5.29 6.33
C ALA A 137 -5.96 -6.71 6.82
N ILE A 138 -6.22 -7.77 6.03
CA ILE A 138 -5.77 -9.13 6.31
C ILE A 138 -4.68 -9.49 5.32
N TYR A 139 -3.47 -9.65 5.84
CA TYR A 139 -2.28 -9.99 5.08
C TYR A 139 -1.74 -11.34 5.55
N GLY A 140 -1.10 -12.07 4.66
CA GLY A 140 -0.60 -13.40 4.97
C GLY A 140 0.66 -13.76 4.20
N ILE A 141 1.34 -14.79 4.68
CA ILE A 141 2.41 -15.50 3.98
C ILE A 141 1.95 -16.94 3.71
N ALA A 142 2.23 -17.45 2.52
CA ALA A 142 1.87 -18.83 2.17
C ALA A 142 2.66 -19.82 3.03
N THR A 143 1.98 -20.90 3.47
CA THR A 143 2.61 -22.06 4.10
C THR A 143 3.19 -23.03 3.05
N ASP A 144 3.64 -24.20 3.46
CA ASP A 144 4.05 -25.28 2.53
C ASP A 144 2.90 -25.79 1.68
N ASN A 145 1.69 -25.71 2.20
CA ASN A 145 0.47 -25.94 1.46
C ASN A 145 0.04 -24.60 0.84
N TYR A 146 0.19 -24.45 -0.47
CA TYR A 146 -0.03 -23.19 -1.20
C TYR A 146 -1.43 -22.59 -1.06
N ASN A 147 -2.39 -23.34 -0.51
CA ASN A 147 -3.74 -22.85 -0.24
C ASN A 147 -3.92 -22.38 1.20
N GLU A 148 -2.91 -22.51 2.04
CA GLU A 148 -2.94 -22.06 3.43
C GLU A 148 -2.04 -20.85 3.62
N PHE A 149 -2.57 -19.85 4.34
CA PHE A 149 -1.86 -18.60 4.65
C PHE A 149 -1.86 -18.37 6.16
N ILE A 150 -0.71 -18.00 6.70
CA ILE A 150 -0.60 -17.50 8.07
C ILE A 150 -0.82 -16.00 8.01
N THR A 151 -1.81 -15.52 8.77
CA THR A 151 -2.23 -14.11 8.73
C THR A 151 -1.55 -13.26 9.80
N ASN A 152 -1.56 -11.94 9.62
CA ASN A 152 -1.14 -10.96 10.62
C ASN A 152 -2.01 -11.00 11.91
N TYR A 153 -3.19 -11.61 11.87
CA TYR A 153 -4.03 -11.87 13.06
C TYR A 153 -3.73 -13.21 13.76
N ASN A 154 -2.68 -13.91 13.36
CA ASN A 154 -2.24 -15.18 13.95
C ASN A 154 -3.13 -16.38 13.66
N ASP A 155 -3.97 -16.28 12.63
CA ASP A 155 -4.83 -17.34 12.17
C ASP A 155 -4.23 -18.04 10.93
N VAL A 156 -4.65 -19.28 10.69
CA VAL A 156 -4.38 -20.00 9.44
C VAL A 156 -5.67 -19.98 8.62
N VAL A 157 -5.59 -19.43 7.42
CA VAL A 157 -6.71 -19.32 6.50
C VAL A 157 -6.46 -20.22 5.30
N GLU A 158 -7.42 -21.11 4.98
CA GLU A 158 -7.45 -21.84 3.71
C GLU A 158 -8.21 -21.00 2.66
N VAL A 159 -7.60 -20.82 1.51
CA VAL A 159 -8.23 -20.20 0.34
C VAL A 159 -8.59 -21.29 -0.64
N SER A 160 -9.90 -21.49 -0.85
CA SER A 160 -10.40 -22.39 -1.91
C SER A 160 -10.27 -21.71 -3.26
N ASN A 161 -9.52 -22.31 -4.17
CA ASN A 161 -9.48 -21.93 -5.58
C ASN A 161 -10.80 -22.25 -6.29
#